data_5d67160855677aef9682c566ec61026e
#
_entry.id   5d67160855677aef9682c566ec61026e
#
_cell.length_a   1.000
_cell.length_b   1.000
_cell.length_c   1.000
_cell.angle_alpha   90.00
_cell.angle_beta   90.00
_cell.angle_gamma   90.00
#
_symmetry.space_group_name_H-M   'P 1'
#
loop_
_entity.id
_entity.type
_entity.pdbx_description
1 polymer ?
#
loop_
_entity_poly.entity_id
_entity_poly.type
_entity_poly.pdbx_seq_one_letter_code
_entity_poly.pdbx_strand_id
1 'polypeptide(L)'
;MPGPLDLLEALARQEVVITPTYRHLEVFTMRGLLTVLWHGDQDADGVVVLGGGAMGGLLGPADGLYHWLGEQLAPAGSGIGVLRVGWRRPNDIDLCTLDLLAVADLAARAGATRFVTGGHSFGGAIAVRAAMAMGDWTKGVLTFATQSAGCEEAGGMAAPLLAYHGDRDELLPLLSSQVVAELVGGPSDVVVCEGAGHLLTEAGDRLRAEVPPWIRERLGPTG
;
A
#
# COMPACT_ATOMS: atom_id res chain seq x y z
N MET A 1 3.04 -15.41 19.75
CA MET A 1 2.81 -16.02 18.43
C MET A 1 3.81 -15.40 17.46
N PRO A 2 4.31 -16.12 16.44
CA PRO A 2 5.17 -15.54 15.42
C PRO A 2 4.43 -14.43 14.68
N GLY A 3 5.11 -13.31 14.39
CA GLY A 3 4.56 -12.23 13.58
C GLY A 3 4.54 -12.54 12.08
N PRO A 4 3.87 -11.71 11.25
CA PRO A 4 3.79 -11.93 9.80
C PRO A 4 5.16 -12.10 9.12
N LEU A 5 6.19 -11.35 9.56
CA LEU A 5 7.54 -11.48 9.03
C LEU A 5 8.16 -12.85 9.35
N ASP A 6 7.88 -13.41 10.53
CA ASP A 6 8.38 -14.73 10.94
C ASP A 6 7.71 -15.85 10.13
N LEU A 7 6.43 -15.66 9.73
CA LEU A 7 5.68 -16.62 8.91
C LEU A 7 6.20 -16.72 7.46
N LEU A 8 7.06 -15.80 7.03
CA LEU A 8 7.73 -15.92 5.72
C LEU A 8 8.74 -17.06 5.69
N GLU A 9 9.26 -17.50 6.85
CA GLU A 9 10.32 -18.51 6.96
C GLU A 9 11.52 -18.14 6.05
N ALA A 10 12.05 -16.92 6.27
CA ALA A 10 13.11 -16.37 5.44
C ALA A 10 14.37 -17.23 5.52
N LEU A 11 14.90 -17.63 4.36
CA LEU A 11 16.16 -18.37 4.20
C LEU A 11 17.37 -17.43 4.27
N ALA A 12 17.24 -16.22 3.71
CA ALA A 12 18.27 -15.20 3.68
C ALA A 12 17.64 -13.81 3.48
N ARG A 13 18.38 -12.77 3.84
CA ARG A 13 18.05 -11.36 3.56
C ARG A 13 19.27 -10.68 2.97
N GLN A 14 19.03 -9.82 2.00
CA GLN A 14 20.02 -8.91 1.44
C GLN A 14 19.47 -7.50 1.43
N GLU A 15 20.31 -6.52 1.70
CA GLU A 15 19.94 -5.11 1.68
C GLU A 15 21.05 -4.31 1.00
N VAL A 16 20.64 -3.40 0.12
CA VAL A 16 21.52 -2.39 -0.49
C VAL A 16 20.99 -1.01 -0.15
N VAL A 17 21.81 -0.20 0.49
CA VAL A 17 21.55 1.23 0.71
C VAL A 17 21.90 1.96 -0.57
N ILE A 18 20.90 2.48 -1.27
CA ILE A 18 21.06 3.22 -2.53
C ILE A 18 21.40 4.69 -2.24
N THR A 19 20.64 5.28 -1.29
CA THR A 19 20.93 6.60 -0.71
C THR A 19 20.67 6.54 0.80
N PRO A 20 21.03 7.55 1.60
CA PRO A 20 20.74 7.55 3.04
C PRO A 20 19.26 7.28 3.40
N THR A 21 18.33 7.70 2.51
CA THR A 21 16.88 7.56 2.69
C THR A 21 16.22 6.60 1.70
N TYR A 22 16.99 5.82 0.94
CA TYR A 22 16.44 4.86 -0.02
C TYR A 22 17.25 3.57 -0.04
N ARG A 23 16.57 2.46 0.17
CA ARG A 23 17.17 1.12 0.20
C ARG A 23 16.32 0.09 -0.51
N HIS A 24 17.00 -0.94 -1.00
CA HIS A 24 16.42 -2.12 -1.61
C HIS A 24 16.70 -3.32 -0.71
N LEU A 25 15.65 -3.99 -0.28
CA LEU A 25 15.70 -5.18 0.56
C LEU A 25 15.12 -6.36 -0.20
N GLU A 26 15.78 -7.50 -0.15
CA GLU A 26 15.32 -8.79 -0.66
C GLU A 26 15.25 -9.81 0.47
N VAL A 27 14.10 -10.49 0.60
CA VAL A 27 13.88 -11.59 1.54
C VAL A 27 13.62 -12.85 0.74
N PHE A 28 14.59 -13.76 0.78
CA PHE A 28 14.54 -15.05 0.08
C PHE A 28 13.75 -16.05 0.92
N THR A 29 12.74 -16.68 0.33
CA THR A 29 11.91 -17.70 0.97
C THR A 29 11.73 -18.91 0.05
N MET A 30 11.30 -20.06 0.58
CA MET A 30 10.95 -21.22 -0.25
C MET A 30 9.76 -20.96 -1.20
N ARG A 31 8.99 -19.89 -0.97
CA ARG A 31 7.80 -19.54 -1.76
C ARG A 31 8.02 -18.36 -2.69
N GLY A 32 9.26 -17.94 -2.90
CA GLY A 32 9.63 -16.84 -3.79
C GLY A 32 10.43 -15.73 -3.10
N LEU A 33 10.73 -14.70 -3.87
CA LEU A 33 11.48 -13.52 -3.44
C LEU A 33 10.52 -12.38 -3.09
N LEU A 34 10.54 -11.94 -1.83
CA LEU A 34 9.89 -10.70 -1.41
C LEU A 34 10.87 -9.55 -1.62
N THR A 35 10.46 -8.58 -2.44
CA THR A 35 11.25 -7.37 -2.69
C THR A 35 10.60 -6.18 -1.98
N VAL A 36 11.40 -5.38 -1.29
CA VAL A 36 10.94 -4.15 -0.65
C VAL A 36 11.83 -2.99 -1.08
N LEU A 37 11.20 -1.94 -1.60
CA LEU A 37 11.86 -0.66 -1.85
C LEU A 37 11.40 0.32 -0.77
N TRP A 38 12.32 0.75 0.09
CA TRP A 38 12.04 1.55 1.27
C TRP A 38 12.60 2.96 1.12
N HIS A 39 11.73 3.96 1.10
CA HIS A 39 12.08 5.38 1.20
C HIS A 39 11.85 5.87 2.62
N GLY A 40 12.74 6.73 3.12
CA GLY A 40 12.68 7.34 4.45
C GLY A 40 13.63 6.72 5.47
N ASP A 41 13.60 7.28 6.67
CA ASP A 41 14.36 6.78 7.79
C ASP A 41 13.78 5.43 8.25
N GLN A 42 14.63 4.52 8.74
CA GLN A 42 14.18 3.19 9.14
C GLN A 42 13.31 3.21 10.40
N ASP A 43 13.52 4.19 11.26
CA ASP A 43 12.79 4.40 12.51
C ASP A 43 11.61 5.37 12.36
N ALA A 44 11.16 5.63 11.13
CA ALA A 44 9.97 6.43 10.88
C ALA A 44 8.74 5.85 11.61
N ASP A 45 8.06 6.68 12.40
CA ASP A 45 6.88 6.28 13.19
C ASP A 45 5.64 6.03 12.31
N GLY A 46 5.48 6.80 11.24
CA GLY A 46 4.39 6.67 10.27
C GLY A 46 4.87 5.99 8.98
N VAL A 47 4.18 4.95 8.51
CA VAL A 47 4.61 4.21 7.32
C VAL A 47 3.47 3.98 6.34
N VAL A 48 3.74 4.25 5.05
CA VAL A 48 2.88 3.86 3.94
C VAL A 48 3.41 2.58 3.32
N VAL A 49 2.57 1.55 3.20
CA VAL A 49 2.92 0.28 2.55
C VAL A 49 2.08 0.11 1.29
N LEU A 50 2.74 0.04 0.13
CA LEU A 50 2.10 0.09 -1.19
C LEU A 50 2.33 -1.20 -1.98
N GLY A 51 1.24 -1.78 -2.50
CA GLY A 51 1.26 -2.99 -3.30
C GLY A 51 0.82 -2.80 -4.75
N GLY A 52 1.48 -3.51 -5.66
CA GLY A 52 1.17 -3.48 -7.09
C GLY A 52 -0.05 -4.33 -7.49
N GLY A 53 -0.37 -4.34 -8.78
CA GLY A 53 -1.48 -5.11 -9.35
C GLY A 53 -1.26 -6.64 -9.36
N ALA A 54 -2.15 -7.37 -10.05
CA ALA A 54 -2.14 -8.83 -10.15
C ALA A 54 -0.86 -9.39 -10.81
N MET A 55 -0.21 -8.62 -11.66
CA MET A 55 1.07 -9.00 -12.29
C MET A 55 2.29 -8.53 -11.50
N GLY A 56 2.09 -7.99 -10.29
CA GLY A 56 3.14 -7.37 -9.49
C GLY A 56 3.42 -5.92 -9.89
N GLY A 57 4.65 -5.50 -9.72
CA GLY A 57 5.11 -4.14 -10.04
C GLY A 57 5.29 -3.26 -8.82
N LEU A 58 6.25 -2.35 -8.91
CA LEU A 58 6.69 -1.49 -7.80
C LEU A 58 6.47 0.01 -8.08
N LEU A 59 6.02 0.35 -9.30
CA LEU A 59 5.87 1.75 -9.71
C LEU A 59 4.52 2.34 -9.30
N GLY A 60 3.47 1.50 -9.21
CA GLY A 60 2.11 1.96 -8.99
C GLY A 60 1.49 2.59 -10.24
N PRO A 61 0.26 3.14 -10.14
CA PRO A 61 -0.42 3.81 -11.25
C PRO A 61 0.19 5.19 -11.52
N ALA A 62 -0.39 5.91 -12.49
CA ALA A 62 -0.08 7.30 -12.82
C ALA A 62 1.43 7.54 -13.02
N ASP A 63 2.05 6.73 -13.87
CA ASP A 63 3.45 6.84 -14.29
C ASP A 63 4.45 6.87 -13.12
N GLY A 64 4.28 5.94 -12.19
CA GLY A 64 5.23 5.75 -11.09
C GLY A 64 4.87 6.51 -9.80
N LEU A 65 3.58 6.70 -9.54
CA LEU A 65 3.09 7.40 -8.36
C LEU A 65 3.74 6.91 -7.06
N TYR A 66 3.97 5.61 -6.90
CA TYR A 66 4.54 5.07 -5.64
C TYR A 66 5.98 5.51 -5.40
N HIS A 67 6.79 5.55 -6.46
CA HIS A 67 8.16 6.05 -6.37
C HIS A 67 8.15 7.54 -6.02
N TRP A 68 7.35 8.31 -6.75
CA TRP A 68 7.19 9.74 -6.51
C TRP A 68 6.70 10.04 -5.09
N LEU A 69 5.74 9.29 -4.55
CA LEU A 69 5.30 9.42 -3.15
C LEU A 69 6.45 9.18 -2.17
N GLY A 70 7.30 8.20 -2.44
CA GLY A 70 8.50 7.96 -1.63
C GLY A 70 9.43 9.17 -1.57
N GLU A 71 9.67 9.82 -2.70
CA GLU A 71 10.51 11.04 -2.76
C GLU A 71 9.86 12.24 -2.06
N GLN A 72 8.53 12.39 -2.18
CA GLN A 72 7.80 13.54 -1.64
C GLN A 72 7.48 13.44 -0.14
N LEU A 73 7.24 12.24 0.37
CA LEU A 73 6.78 12.02 1.74
C LEU A 73 7.89 11.65 2.71
N ALA A 74 8.94 11.01 2.21
CA ALA A 74 9.95 10.35 3.01
C ALA A 74 11.38 10.96 2.90
N PRO A 75 11.55 12.30 2.86
CA PRO A 75 12.87 12.88 3.06
C PRO A 75 13.37 12.61 4.49
N ALA A 76 14.68 12.71 4.71
CA ALA A 76 15.28 12.52 6.02
C ALA A 76 14.60 13.39 7.09
N GLY A 77 14.30 12.81 8.24
CA GLY A 77 13.65 13.49 9.37
C GLY A 77 12.16 13.80 9.18
N SER A 78 11.51 13.31 8.13
CA SER A 78 10.07 13.53 7.92
C SER A 78 9.19 12.75 8.91
N GLY A 79 9.72 11.71 9.54
CA GLY A 79 8.96 10.76 10.36
C GLY A 79 8.03 9.83 9.54
N ILE A 80 8.10 9.89 8.20
CA ILE A 80 7.31 9.08 7.29
C ILE A 80 8.22 8.17 6.46
N GLY A 81 7.90 6.88 6.43
CA GLY A 81 8.46 5.89 5.49
C GLY A 81 7.47 5.52 4.40
N VAL A 82 7.96 5.24 3.19
CA VAL A 82 7.14 4.72 2.07
C VAL A 82 7.78 3.43 1.56
N LEU A 83 7.08 2.32 1.74
CA LEU A 83 7.53 0.98 1.39
C LEU A 83 6.71 0.45 0.22
N ARG A 84 7.39 -0.03 -0.82
CA ARG A 84 6.79 -0.63 -2.01
C ARG A 84 7.08 -2.13 -2.00
N VAL A 85 6.03 -2.93 -2.13
CA VAL A 85 6.09 -4.39 -1.99
C VAL A 85 6.06 -5.05 -3.35
N GLY A 86 7.12 -5.80 -3.68
CA GLY A 86 7.14 -6.72 -4.81
C GLY A 86 6.75 -8.12 -4.33
N TRP A 87 5.61 -8.61 -4.82
CA TRP A 87 5.01 -9.86 -4.38
C TRP A 87 5.91 -11.07 -4.64
N ARG A 88 6.01 -11.98 -3.67
CA ARG A 88 6.66 -13.30 -3.85
C ARG A 88 5.96 -14.11 -4.93
N ARG A 89 4.64 -14.04 -4.98
CA ARG A 89 3.79 -14.75 -5.91
C ARG A 89 2.61 -13.87 -6.32
N PRO A 90 2.74 -13.09 -7.41
CA PRO A 90 1.66 -12.26 -7.90
C PRO A 90 0.37 -13.05 -8.14
N ASN A 91 -0.78 -12.39 -7.97
CA ASN A 91 -2.12 -12.97 -8.15
C ASN A 91 -2.53 -14.06 -7.14
N ASP A 92 -1.76 -14.27 -6.08
CA ASP A 92 -2.14 -15.10 -4.94
C ASP A 92 -2.56 -14.19 -3.78
N ILE A 93 -3.86 -14.06 -3.54
CA ILE A 93 -4.41 -13.05 -2.62
C ILE A 93 -3.93 -13.25 -1.17
N ASP A 94 -3.82 -14.49 -0.71
CA ASP A 94 -3.44 -14.79 0.67
C ASP A 94 -1.93 -14.59 0.86
N LEU A 95 -1.11 -15.04 -0.10
CA LEU A 95 0.33 -14.82 -0.05
C LEU A 95 0.69 -13.34 -0.19
N CYS A 96 0.03 -12.60 -1.08
CA CYS A 96 0.26 -11.16 -1.22
C CYS A 96 -0.21 -10.38 0.02
N THR A 97 -1.31 -10.78 0.67
CA THR A 97 -1.73 -10.20 1.94
C THR A 97 -0.68 -10.44 3.02
N LEU A 98 -0.15 -11.67 3.13
CA LEU A 98 0.95 -11.98 4.05
C LEU A 98 2.21 -11.18 3.72
N ASP A 99 2.53 -10.97 2.43
CA ASP A 99 3.68 -10.17 2.01
C ASP A 99 3.57 -8.72 2.49
N LEU A 100 2.40 -8.10 2.31
CA LEU A 100 2.15 -6.73 2.77
C LEU A 100 2.22 -6.64 4.30
N LEU A 101 1.61 -7.58 5.00
CA LEU A 101 1.66 -7.66 6.46
C LEU A 101 3.08 -7.88 6.99
N ALA A 102 3.88 -8.71 6.31
CA ALA A 102 5.27 -8.95 6.70
C ALA A 102 6.15 -7.69 6.51
N VAL A 103 5.87 -6.89 5.47
CA VAL A 103 6.55 -5.60 5.27
C VAL A 103 6.11 -4.58 6.33
N ALA A 104 4.84 -4.56 6.71
CA ALA A 104 4.37 -3.74 7.83
C ALA A 104 5.01 -4.16 9.16
N ASP A 105 5.11 -5.48 9.44
CA ASP A 105 5.78 -6.04 10.63
C ASP A 105 7.28 -5.71 10.64
N LEU A 106 7.93 -5.71 9.47
CA LEU A 106 9.32 -5.27 9.33
C LEU A 106 9.50 -3.82 9.78
N ALA A 107 8.61 -2.92 9.33
CA ALA A 107 8.63 -1.51 9.73
C ALA A 107 8.25 -1.34 11.21
N ALA A 108 7.27 -2.10 11.71
CA ALA A 108 6.88 -2.07 13.12
C ALA A 108 8.03 -2.47 14.06
N ARG A 109 8.81 -3.49 13.69
CA ARG A 109 10.02 -3.89 14.45
C ARG A 109 11.13 -2.83 14.42
N ALA A 110 11.09 -1.92 13.44
CA ALA A 110 12.00 -0.78 13.34
C ALA A 110 11.50 0.47 14.08
N GLY A 111 10.24 0.49 14.56
CA GLY A 111 9.69 1.58 15.36
C GLY A 111 8.35 2.15 14.87
N ALA A 112 7.87 1.74 13.68
CA ALA A 112 6.62 2.27 13.14
C ALA A 112 5.40 1.81 13.97
N THR A 113 4.51 2.75 14.25
CA THR A 113 3.28 2.50 15.03
C THR A 113 2.00 2.90 14.30
N ARG A 114 2.11 3.63 13.19
CA ARG A 114 1.00 4.14 12.41
C ARG A 114 1.18 3.82 10.93
N PHE A 115 0.16 3.23 10.32
CA PHE A 115 0.25 2.74 8.95
C PHE A 115 -0.87 3.28 8.06
N VAL A 116 -0.51 3.58 6.82
CA VAL A 116 -1.43 3.65 5.68
C VAL A 116 -1.11 2.49 4.76
N THR A 117 -2.08 1.64 4.46
CA THR A 117 -1.94 0.62 3.44
C THR A 117 -2.48 1.13 2.12
N GLY A 118 -1.87 0.73 1.01
CA GLY A 118 -2.38 1.16 -0.29
C GLY A 118 -2.06 0.18 -1.41
N GLY A 119 -2.86 0.25 -2.49
CA GLY A 119 -2.64 -0.64 -3.60
C GLY A 119 -3.42 -0.30 -4.87
N HIS A 120 -2.89 -0.74 -6.00
CA HIS A 120 -3.49 -0.59 -7.33
C HIS A 120 -4.14 -1.91 -7.77
N SER A 121 -5.35 -1.83 -8.29
CA SER A 121 -6.06 -2.99 -8.87
C SER A 121 -6.21 -4.12 -7.83
N PHE A 122 -5.66 -5.30 -8.10
CA PHE A 122 -5.53 -6.41 -7.16
C PHE A 122 -4.89 -5.99 -5.82
N GLY A 123 -3.84 -5.15 -5.86
CA GLY A 123 -3.18 -4.64 -4.67
C GLY A 123 -4.08 -3.78 -3.78
N GLY A 124 -5.13 -3.17 -4.34
CA GLY A 124 -6.14 -2.47 -3.56
C GLY A 124 -6.90 -3.39 -2.61
N ALA A 125 -7.33 -4.57 -3.09
CA ALA A 125 -7.94 -5.59 -2.23
C ALA A 125 -6.97 -6.11 -1.16
N ILE A 126 -5.68 -6.28 -1.52
CA ILE A 126 -4.64 -6.67 -0.56
C ILE A 126 -4.49 -5.59 0.54
N ALA A 127 -4.51 -4.30 0.17
CA ALA A 127 -4.41 -3.20 1.13
C ALA A 127 -5.58 -3.17 2.11
N VAL A 128 -6.80 -3.44 1.65
CA VAL A 128 -8.01 -3.57 2.49
C VAL A 128 -7.88 -4.75 3.45
N ARG A 129 -7.51 -5.94 2.95
CA ARG A 129 -7.33 -7.15 3.79
C ARG A 129 -6.25 -6.96 4.85
N ALA A 130 -5.13 -6.35 4.48
CA ALA A 130 -4.06 -6.06 5.42
C ALA A 130 -4.50 -5.06 6.50
N ALA A 131 -5.25 -4.01 6.12
CA ALA A 131 -5.80 -3.04 7.06
C ALA A 131 -6.71 -3.68 8.10
N MET A 132 -7.57 -4.61 7.69
CA MET A 132 -8.41 -5.39 8.60
C MET A 132 -7.57 -6.19 9.61
N ALA A 133 -6.52 -6.87 9.15
CA ALA A 133 -5.64 -7.67 10.00
C ALA A 133 -4.81 -6.82 10.96
N MET A 134 -4.44 -5.60 10.57
CA MET A 134 -3.65 -4.66 11.38
C MET A 134 -4.51 -3.85 12.38
N GLY A 135 -5.83 -3.77 12.15
CA GLY A 135 -6.75 -3.08 13.05
C GLY A 135 -6.34 -1.63 13.33
N ASP A 136 -6.27 -1.24 14.60
CA ASP A 136 -5.99 0.13 15.05
C ASP A 136 -4.61 0.69 14.63
N TRP A 137 -3.71 -0.15 14.15
CA TRP A 137 -2.43 0.30 13.61
C TRP A 137 -2.62 0.99 12.25
N THR A 138 -3.68 0.64 11.51
CA THR A 138 -4.02 1.27 10.23
C THR A 138 -4.76 2.57 10.45
N LYS A 139 -4.21 3.68 9.93
CA LYS A 139 -4.79 5.03 10.01
C LYS A 139 -5.50 5.44 8.73
N GLY A 140 -5.37 4.67 7.67
CA GLY A 140 -6.04 4.89 6.41
C GLY A 140 -5.70 3.84 5.36
N VAL A 141 -6.58 3.71 4.38
CA VAL A 141 -6.42 2.82 3.23
C VAL A 141 -6.57 3.63 1.94
N LEU A 142 -5.60 3.47 1.03
CA LEU A 142 -5.61 4.09 -0.29
C LEU A 142 -5.77 3.02 -1.37
N THR A 143 -6.77 3.15 -2.22
CA THR A 143 -6.91 2.25 -3.36
C THR A 143 -6.98 3.00 -4.68
N PHE A 144 -6.42 2.39 -5.72
CA PHE A 144 -6.35 2.93 -7.05
C PHE A 144 -6.91 1.88 -8.02
N ALA A 145 -8.04 2.18 -8.70
CA ALA A 145 -8.73 1.26 -9.62
C ALA A 145 -8.88 -0.15 -9.01
N THR A 146 -9.38 -0.24 -7.76
CA THR A 146 -9.37 -1.50 -7.00
C THR A 146 -10.40 -2.49 -7.48
N GLN A 147 -10.07 -3.78 -7.41
CA GLN A 147 -11.05 -4.86 -7.51
C GLN A 147 -11.84 -5.02 -6.21
N SER A 148 -13.07 -5.52 -6.29
CA SER A 148 -13.90 -5.88 -5.12
C SER A 148 -13.67 -7.31 -4.63
N ALA A 149 -13.26 -8.21 -5.52
CA ALA A 149 -12.96 -9.59 -5.15
C ALA A 149 -11.86 -9.67 -4.09
N GLY A 150 -12.12 -10.34 -2.99
CA GLY A 150 -11.26 -10.43 -1.82
C GLY A 150 -11.53 -9.39 -0.74
N CYS A 151 -12.51 -8.50 -0.93
CA CYS A 151 -12.95 -7.51 0.05
C CYS A 151 -14.27 -7.86 0.74
N GLU A 152 -14.79 -9.08 0.57
CA GLU A 152 -16.10 -9.50 1.03
C GLU A 152 -16.28 -9.35 2.56
N GLU A 153 -15.20 -9.47 3.31
CA GLU A 153 -15.19 -9.34 4.77
C GLU A 153 -14.78 -7.95 5.27
N ALA A 154 -14.70 -6.94 4.38
CA ALA A 154 -14.18 -5.61 4.71
C ALA A 154 -15.01 -4.83 5.75
N GLY A 155 -16.18 -5.31 6.16
CA GLY A 155 -17.02 -4.71 7.19
C GLY A 155 -16.34 -4.51 8.55
N GLY A 156 -15.29 -5.28 8.84
CA GLY A 156 -14.47 -5.11 10.05
C GLY A 156 -13.42 -4.00 9.97
N MET A 157 -13.21 -3.38 8.81
CA MET A 157 -12.23 -2.31 8.63
C MET A 157 -12.79 -0.97 9.11
N ALA A 158 -12.27 -0.46 10.22
CA ALA A 158 -12.67 0.85 10.78
C ALA A 158 -11.86 2.03 10.21
N ALA A 159 -10.69 1.76 9.62
CA ALA A 159 -9.83 2.79 9.05
C ALA A 159 -10.48 3.48 7.84
N PRO A 160 -10.32 4.82 7.67
CA PRO A 160 -10.85 5.53 6.52
C PRO A 160 -10.30 4.99 5.19
N LEU A 161 -11.18 4.82 4.20
CA LEU A 161 -10.85 4.45 2.82
C LEU A 161 -10.92 5.67 1.91
N LEU A 162 -9.89 5.89 1.11
CA LEU A 162 -9.93 6.79 -0.04
C LEU A 162 -9.62 5.98 -1.31
N ALA A 163 -10.59 5.90 -2.21
CA ALA A 163 -10.49 5.14 -3.44
C ALA A 163 -10.52 6.08 -4.66
N TYR A 164 -9.53 5.95 -5.55
CA TYR A 164 -9.53 6.61 -6.85
C TYR A 164 -9.84 5.60 -7.94
N HIS A 165 -10.77 5.93 -8.86
CA HIS A 165 -11.11 5.05 -9.97
C HIS A 165 -11.40 5.83 -11.25
N GLY A 166 -10.86 5.36 -12.38
CA GLY A 166 -11.11 5.97 -13.68
C GLY A 166 -12.50 5.60 -14.24
N ASP A 167 -13.23 6.55 -14.78
CA ASP A 167 -14.53 6.29 -15.41
C ASP A 167 -14.45 5.59 -16.78
N ARG A 168 -13.23 5.51 -17.33
CA ARG A 168 -12.91 4.79 -18.58
C ARG A 168 -12.05 3.56 -18.35
N ASP A 169 -12.08 3.01 -17.13
CA ASP A 169 -11.38 1.75 -16.83
C ASP A 169 -12.04 0.59 -17.59
N GLU A 170 -11.28 0.01 -18.55
CA GLU A 170 -11.75 -1.10 -19.38
C GLU A 170 -11.47 -2.47 -18.77
N LEU A 171 -10.69 -2.54 -17.67
CA LEU A 171 -10.35 -3.78 -16.99
C LEU A 171 -11.25 -4.05 -15.78
N LEU A 172 -11.51 -3.02 -14.99
CA LEU A 172 -12.37 -3.08 -13.81
C LEU A 172 -13.38 -1.93 -13.85
N PRO A 173 -14.68 -2.19 -13.72
CA PRO A 173 -15.66 -1.11 -13.70
C PRO A 173 -15.53 -0.27 -12.41
N LEU A 174 -15.85 1.02 -12.49
CA LEU A 174 -15.92 1.95 -11.34
C LEU A 174 -16.74 1.34 -10.18
N LEU A 175 -17.77 0.56 -10.49
CA LEU A 175 -18.57 -0.15 -9.51
C LEU A 175 -17.73 -1.02 -8.56
N SER A 176 -16.58 -1.54 -8.99
CA SER A 176 -15.70 -2.33 -8.12
C SER A 176 -15.22 -1.54 -6.90
N SER A 177 -14.76 -0.28 -7.09
CA SER A 177 -14.38 0.59 -5.97
C SER A 177 -15.58 1.04 -5.15
N GLN A 178 -16.74 1.27 -5.78
CA GLN A 178 -17.97 1.63 -5.06
C GLN A 178 -18.43 0.50 -4.13
N VAL A 179 -18.39 -0.75 -4.61
CA VAL A 179 -18.70 -1.93 -3.78
C VAL A 179 -17.74 -2.04 -2.60
N VAL A 180 -16.45 -1.82 -2.80
CA VAL A 180 -15.48 -1.84 -1.67
C VAL A 180 -15.81 -0.75 -0.66
N ALA A 181 -16.11 0.46 -1.12
CA ALA A 181 -16.48 1.58 -0.26
C ALA A 181 -17.79 1.34 0.54
N GLU A 182 -18.73 0.58 -0.03
CA GLU A 182 -19.95 0.17 0.67
C GLU A 182 -19.73 -0.97 1.68
N LEU A 183 -18.75 -1.83 1.42
CA LEU A 183 -18.43 -2.97 2.30
C LEU A 183 -17.67 -2.56 3.57
N VAL A 184 -16.82 -1.54 3.51
CA VAL A 184 -15.98 -1.15 4.66
C VAL A 184 -16.82 -0.54 5.79
N GLY A 185 -16.46 -0.87 7.03
CA GLY A 185 -17.17 -0.39 8.22
C GLY A 185 -16.81 1.04 8.62
N GLY A 186 -15.68 1.57 8.15
CA GLY A 186 -15.21 2.92 8.42
C GLY A 186 -15.66 3.95 7.37
N PRO A 187 -15.30 5.23 7.54
CA PRO A 187 -15.56 6.26 6.54
C PRO A 187 -14.93 5.90 5.19
N SER A 188 -15.66 6.11 4.09
CA SER A 188 -15.18 5.79 2.75
C SER A 188 -15.52 6.89 1.77
N ASP A 189 -14.61 7.15 0.83
CA ASP A 189 -14.80 8.10 -0.25
C ASP A 189 -14.28 7.50 -1.58
N VAL A 190 -15.06 7.66 -2.65
CA VAL A 190 -14.71 7.22 -4.00
C VAL A 190 -14.59 8.42 -4.91
N VAL A 191 -13.38 8.69 -5.31
CA VAL A 191 -13.04 9.80 -6.21
C VAL A 191 -13.02 9.29 -7.65
N VAL A 192 -13.98 9.74 -8.45
CA VAL A 192 -14.03 9.43 -9.87
C VAL A 192 -13.00 10.29 -10.62
N CYS A 193 -12.11 9.63 -11.36
CA CYS A 193 -11.13 10.25 -12.22
C CYS A 193 -11.67 10.30 -13.66
N GLU A 194 -12.26 11.43 -14.04
CA GLU A 194 -12.87 11.61 -15.35
C GLU A 194 -11.86 11.42 -16.48
N GLY A 195 -12.21 10.62 -17.47
CA GLY A 195 -11.41 10.32 -18.65
C GLY A 195 -10.25 9.35 -18.39
N ALA A 196 -10.02 8.92 -17.14
CA ALA A 196 -8.91 8.06 -16.81
C ALA A 196 -9.23 6.57 -16.99
N GLY A 197 -8.25 5.83 -17.50
CA GLY A 197 -8.27 4.37 -17.62
C GLY A 197 -7.76 3.67 -16.36
N HIS A 198 -7.49 2.36 -16.47
CA HIS A 198 -7.07 1.50 -15.36
C HIS A 198 -5.78 1.95 -14.67
N LEU A 199 -4.82 2.49 -15.41
CA LEU A 199 -3.55 2.97 -14.85
C LEU A 199 -3.62 4.39 -14.28
N LEU A 200 -4.75 5.08 -14.40
CA LEU A 200 -4.97 6.44 -13.88
C LEU A 200 -3.92 7.47 -14.36
N THR A 201 -3.33 7.25 -15.53
CA THR A 201 -2.29 8.14 -16.07
C THR A 201 -2.84 9.55 -16.27
N GLU A 202 -4.08 9.69 -16.76
CA GLU A 202 -4.75 10.96 -17.03
C GLU A 202 -5.06 11.72 -15.73
N ALA A 203 -5.14 11.04 -14.60
CA ALA A 203 -5.38 11.62 -13.28
C ALA A 203 -4.07 11.91 -12.52
N GLY A 204 -2.90 11.73 -13.12
CA GLY A 204 -1.61 11.79 -12.44
C GLY A 204 -1.37 13.08 -11.64
N ASP A 205 -1.67 14.24 -12.21
CA ASP A 205 -1.50 15.53 -11.53
C ASP A 205 -2.45 15.65 -10.32
N ARG A 206 -3.69 15.20 -10.46
CA ARG A 206 -4.66 15.17 -9.39
C ARG A 206 -4.19 14.29 -8.23
N LEU A 207 -3.76 13.06 -8.54
CA LEU A 207 -3.25 12.12 -7.53
C LEU A 207 -2.03 12.69 -6.79
N ARG A 208 -1.11 13.35 -7.53
CA ARG A 208 0.06 14.01 -6.91
C ARG A 208 -0.33 15.19 -6.03
N ALA A 209 -1.42 15.89 -6.34
CA ALA A 209 -1.90 16.99 -5.51
C ALA A 209 -2.67 16.53 -4.27
N GLU A 210 -3.51 15.49 -4.38
CA GLU A 210 -4.47 15.11 -3.33
C GLU A 210 -3.93 14.02 -2.37
N VAL A 211 -3.12 13.06 -2.87
CA VAL A 211 -2.68 11.91 -2.05
C VAL A 211 -1.68 12.30 -0.95
N PRO A 212 -0.64 13.11 -1.18
CA PRO A 212 0.32 13.45 -0.11
C PRO A 212 -0.30 14.16 1.09
N PRO A 213 -1.14 15.21 0.94
CA PRO A 213 -1.77 15.84 2.11
C PRO A 213 -2.68 14.86 2.86
N TRP A 214 -3.42 13.99 2.17
CA TRP A 214 -4.25 12.97 2.81
C TRP A 214 -3.43 11.99 3.66
N ILE A 215 -2.26 11.57 3.17
CA ILE A 215 -1.34 10.70 3.93
C ILE A 215 -0.77 11.44 5.14
N ARG A 216 -0.30 12.68 4.95
CA ARG A 216 0.28 13.47 6.04
C ARG A 216 -0.72 13.74 7.17
N GLU A 217 -1.98 13.98 6.85
CA GLU A 217 -3.04 14.14 7.86
C GLU A 217 -3.16 12.90 8.77
N ARG A 218 -2.93 11.71 8.23
CA ARG A 218 -3.09 10.43 8.94
C ARG A 218 -1.81 9.95 9.63
N LEU A 219 -0.66 10.28 9.08
CA LEU A 219 0.65 9.86 9.57
C LEU A 219 1.50 11.02 10.11
N GLY A 220 1.02 12.25 10.02
CA GLY A 220 1.71 13.40 10.56
C GLY A 220 1.89 13.30 12.09
N PRO A 221 2.81 14.07 12.70
CA PRO A 221 3.01 14.05 14.14
C PRO A 221 1.68 14.35 14.83
N THR A 222 1.31 13.50 15.77
CA THR A 222 0.24 13.82 16.74
C THR A 222 0.75 14.97 17.57
N GLY A 223 0.23 16.19 17.30
CA GLY A 223 0.56 17.42 18.02
C GLY A 223 0.39 17.32 19.52
#